data_9e765424ae17e763b14f50e9c2809169
#
_entry.id   9e765424ae17e763b14f50e9c2809169
#
_cell.length_a   1.000
_cell.length_b   1.000
_cell.length_c   1.000
_cell.angle_alpha   90.00
_cell.angle_beta   90.00
_cell.angle_gamma   90.00
#
_symmetry.space_group_name_H-M   'P 1'
#
loop_
_entity.id
_entity.type
_entity.pdbx_description
1 polymer ?
#
loop_
_entity_poly.entity_id
_entity_poly.type
_entity_poly.pdbx_seq_one_letter_code
_entity_poly.pdbx_strand_id
1 'polypeptide(L)'
;VFLGGNYKLMENLTAGYYYSNLEDLYKQHSYNLVHVLPLGDKQSLKTDLRYARSTDDGSSNVDNKALGAMVTYSLSGHSIGLGYQKMSGDTGFAYLAGATDPFLVNYVQINDFANEDEKSWQARYDFNFASIGIPGLTFMTRYVTGDNFERSAGVEGKEWERDMDIAYTFQEGALKNLNLKWRNATARSNGTGNDIN
;
A
#
# COMPACT_ATOMS: atom_id res chain seq x y z
N VAL A 1 4.13 -21.37 7.85
CA VAL A 1 5.36 -21.30 7.02
C VAL A 1 5.33 -20.03 6.20
N PHE A 2 6.47 -19.36 6.06
CA PHE A 2 6.65 -18.20 5.17
C PHE A 2 7.98 -18.36 4.44
N LEU A 3 7.94 -18.30 3.10
CA LEU A 3 9.11 -18.45 2.24
C LEU A 3 8.98 -17.55 1.02
N GLY A 4 10.05 -16.88 0.63
CA GLY A 4 10.05 -16.10 -0.60
C GLY A 4 11.23 -15.14 -0.67
N GLY A 5 11.23 -14.32 -1.69
CA GLY A 5 12.27 -13.32 -1.90
C GLY A 5 12.05 -12.49 -3.15
N ASN A 6 12.91 -11.48 -3.29
CA ASN A 6 12.97 -10.64 -4.48
C ASN A 6 14.22 -10.98 -5.30
N TYR A 7 14.07 -10.95 -6.61
CA TYR A 7 15.15 -11.16 -7.56
C TYR A 7 15.23 -9.99 -8.55
N LYS A 8 16.42 -9.44 -8.68
CA LYS A 8 16.71 -8.36 -9.62
C LYS A 8 16.90 -8.93 -11.03
N LEU A 9 15.88 -8.79 -11.87
CA LEU A 9 15.89 -9.28 -13.25
C LEU A 9 16.77 -8.42 -14.16
N MET A 10 16.75 -7.09 -13.93
CA MET A 10 17.55 -6.07 -14.62
C MET A 10 17.88 -4.97 -13.61
N GLU A 11 18.75 -4.02 -13.98
CA GLU A 11 19.12 -2.92 -13.07
C GLU A 11 17.92 -2.13 -12.54
N ASN A 12 16.87 -2.02 -13.36
CA ASN A 12 15.67 -1.26 -13.09
C ASN A 12 14.40 -2.11 -12.90
N LEU A 13 14.53 -3.46 -12.91
CA LEU A 13 13.38 -4.37 -12.82
C LEU A 13 13.64 -5.44 -11.76
N THR A 14 12.76 -5.48 -10.76
CA THR A 14 12.78 -6.47 -9.67
C THR A 14 11.47 -7.24 -9.65
N ALA A 15 11.53 -8.56 -9.61
CA ALA A 15 10.40 -9.44 -9.37
C ALA A 15 10.51 -10.09 -8.01
N GLY A 16 9.37 -10.34 -7.37
CA GLY A 16 9.30 -11.02 -6.10
C GLY A 16 8.22 -12.10 -6.09
N TYR A 17 8.47 -13.13 -5.30
CA TYR A 17 7.52 -14.19 -5.01
C TYR A 17 7.61 -14.57 -3.55
N TYR A 18 6.44 -14.71 -2.91
CA TYR A 18 6.33 -15.15 -1.53
C TYR A 18 5.20 -16.17 -1.41
N TYR A 19 5.47 -17.21 -0.66
CA TYR A 19 4.51 -18.21 -0.23
C TYR A 19 4.34 -18.14 1.28
N SER A 20 3.10 -18.11 1.72
CA SER A 20 2.75 -18.25 3.14
C SER A 20 1.70 -19.33 3.32
N ASN A 21 1.86 -20.08 4.40
CA ASN A 21 0.88 -21.04 4.86
C ASN A 21 0.67 -20.80 6.36
N LEU A 22 -0.55 -20.47 6.72
CA LEU A 22 -1.05 -20.47 8.07
C LEU A 22 -1.89 -21.73 8.22
N GLU A 23 -1.30 -22.75 8.82
CA GLU A 23 -1.83 -24.11 8.97
C GLU A 23 -3.29 -24.10 9.43
N ASP A 24 -4.10 -24.92 8.79
CA ASP A 24 -5.55 -25.05 8.97
C ASP A 24 -6.38 -23.80 8.64
N LEU A 25 -5.77 -22.70 8.20
CA LEU A 25 -6.47 -21.46 7.86
C LEU A 25 -6.36 -21.11 6.38
N TYR A 26 -5.16 -20.74 5.90
CA TYR A 26 -5.03 -20.40 4.48
C TYR A 26 -3.61 -20.59 3.94
N LYS A 27 -3.55 -20.78 2.61
CA LYS A 27 -2.33 -20.69 1.78
C LYS A 27 -2.40 -19.43 0.93
N GLN A 28 -1.27 -18.75 0.78
CA GLN A 28 -1.21 -17.56 -0.04
C GLN A 28 0.05 -17.51 -0.89
N HIS A 29 -0.13 -17.20 -2.17
CA HIS A 29 0.93 -16.92 -3.13
C HIS A 29 0.89 -15.44 -3.49
N SER A 30 1.99 -14.73 -3.26
CA SER A 30 2.12 -13.30 -3.55
C SER A 30 3.21 -13.07 -4.58
N TYR A 31 2.93 -12.24 -5.56
CA TYR A 31 3.84 -11.85 -6.64
C TYR A 31 3.93 -10.34 -6.69
N ASN A 32 5.12 -9.81 -6.90
CA ASN A 32 5.31 -8.39 -7.16
C ASN A 32 6.30 -8.17 -8.30
N LEU A 33 6.09 -7.08 -9.03
CA LEU A 33 6.98 -6.61 -10.07
C LEU A 33 7.17 -5.11 -9.92
N VAL A 34 8.40 -4.67 -9.68
CA VAL A 34 8.75 -3.26 -9.55
C VAL A 34 9.70 -2.87 -10.66
N HIS A 35 9.28 -1.90 -11.48
CA HIS A 35 10.08 -1.32 -12.54
C HIS A 35 10.31 0.17 -12.27
N VAL A 36 11.56 0.64 -12.36
CA VAL A 36 11.93 2.05 -12.22
C VAL A 36 12.60 2.50 -13.51
N LEU A 37 11.88 3.23 -14.35
CA LEU A 37 12.36 3.76 -15.60
C LEU A 37 12.92 5.17 -15.39
N PRO A 38 14.26 5.39 -15.52
CA PRO A 38 14.81 6.74 -15.58
C PRO A 38 14.39 7.41 -16.91
N LEU A 39 13.87 8.63 -16.81
CA LEU A 39 13.39 9.41 -17.98
C LEU A 39 14.34 10.58 -18.32
N GLY A 40 15.32 10.84 -17.45
CA GLY A 40 16.29 11.92 -17.59
C GLY A 40 16.83 12.34 -16.22
N ASP A 41 17.53 13.46 -16.17
CA ASP A 41 18.06 14.01 -14.93
C ASP A 41 16.91 14.31 -13.95
N LYS A 42 16.99 13.69 -12.76
CA LYS A 42 16.01 13.86 -11.67
C LYS A 42 14.56 13.48 -12.04
N GLN A 43 14.37 12.67 -13.09
CA GLN A 43 13.06 12.19 -13.52
C GLN A 43 13.02 10.66 -13.54
N SER A 44 11.93 10.09 -13.07
CA SER A 44 11.70 8.65 -13.16
C SER A 44 10.21 8.32 -13.16
N LEU A 45 9.90 7.19 -13.76
CA LEU A 45 8.59 6.54 -13.67
C LEU A 45 8.76 5.20 -12.97
N LYS A 46 8.13 5.04 -11.81
CA LYS A 46 8.07 3.77 -11.08
C LYS A 46 6.72 3.11 -11.30
N THR A 47 6.73 1.83 -11.67
CA THR A 47 5.54 0.96 -11.73
C THR A 47 5.73 -0.16 -10.72
N ASP A 48 4.73 -0.37 -9.86
CA ASP A 48 4.67 -1.42 -8.84
C ASP A 48 3.39 -2.22 -9.08
N LEU A 49 3.53 -3.46 -9.49
CA LEU A 49 2.42 -4.39 -9.73
C LEU A 49 2.45 -5.47 -8.68
N ARG A 50 1.30 -5.80 -8.12
CA ARG A 50 1.14 -6.82 -7.09
C ARG A 50 -0.04 -7.72 -7.40
N TYR A 51 0.14 -9.00 -7.16
CA TYR A 51 -0.92 -9.98 -7.24
C TYR A 51 -0.78 -10.99 -6.11
N ALA A 52 -1.87 -11.31 -5.45
CA ALA A 52 -1.90 -12.38 -4.47
C ALA A 52 -3.11 -13.30 -4.69
N ARG A 53 -2.92 -14.57 -4.44
CA ARG A 53 -3.96 -15.60 -4.41
C ARG A 53 -3.96 -16.27 -3.06
N SER A 54 -5.07 -16.14 -2.33
CA SER A 54 -5.30 -16.83 -1.05
C SER A 54 -6.35 -17.91 -1.23
N THR A 55 -6.10 -19.06 -0.67
CA THR A 55 -7.01 -20.22 -0.69
C THR A 55 -7.10 -20.83 0.69
N ASP A 56 -8.21 -21.46 1.00
CA ASP A 56 -8.41 -22.26 2.19
C ASP A 56 -7.31 -23.32 2.37
N ASP A 57 -6.98 -23.66 3.63
CA ASP A 57 -6.08 -24.76 4.02
C ASP A 57 -6.79 -25.79 4.92
N GLY A 58 -8.11 -25.90 4.85
CA GLY A 58 -8.88 -27.00 5.40
C GLY A 58 -9.91 -26.65 6.47
N SER A 59 -9.80 -25.56 7.19
CA SER A 59 -10.79 -25.15 8.22
C SER A 59 -11.27 -23.71 8.10
N SER A 60 -11.05 -23.09 6.96
CA SER A 60 -11.56 -21.76 6.64
C SER A 60 -12.43 -21.77 5.36
N ASN A 61 -12.87 -20.63 4.92
CA ASN A 61 -13.52 -20.44 3.63
C ASN A 61 -12.75 -19.45 2.75
N VAL A 62 -11.46 -19.27 3.00
CA VAL A 62 -10.65 -18.26 2.30
C VAL A 62 -10.59 -18.55 0.81
N ASP A 63 -11.10 -17.63 0.02
CA ASP A 63 -10.96 -17.56 -1.43
C ASP A 63 -10.86 -16.10 -1.86
N ASN A 64 -9.65 -15.64 -2.15
CA ASN A 64 -9.40 -14.25 -2.54
C ASN A 64 -8.31 -14.14 -3.60
N LYS A 65 -8.49 -13.19 -4.50
CA LYS A 65 -7.49 -12.68 -5.44
C LYS A 65 -7.36 -11.19 -5.24
N ALA A 66 -6.17 -10.73 -4.93
CA ALA A 66 -5.86 -9.30 -4.83
C ALA A 66 -4.98 -8.90 -6.02
N LEU A 67 -5.40 -7.88 -6.74
CA LEU A 67 -4.63 -7.24 -7.81
C LEU A 67 -4.39 -5.79 -7.41
N GLY A 68 -3.13 -5.34 -7.44
CA GLY A 68 -2.73 -3.98 -7.16
C GLY A 68 -1.77 -3.42 -8.21
N ALA A 69 -1.90 -2.15 -8.51
CA ALA A 69 -0.97 -1.41 -9.36
C ALA A 69 -0.78 0.01 -8.81
N MET A 70 0.48 0.46 -8.78
CA MET A 70 0.84 1.83 -8.42
C MET A 70 1.81 2.37 -9.46
N VAL A 71 1.49 3.52 -10.05
CA VAL A 71 2.39 4.24 -10.96
C VAL A 71 2.76 5.55 -10.31
N THR A 72 4.06 5.83 -10.19
CA THR A 72 4.58 7.04 -9.57
C THR A 72 5.55 7.75 -10.53
N TYR A 73 5.23 8.98 -10.88
CA TYR A 73 6.13 9.87 -11.60
C TYR A 73 6.86 10.78 -10.62
N SER A 74 8.18 10.86 -10.74
CA SER A 74 9.03 11.69 -9.90
C SER A 74 9.80 12.70 -10.73
N LEU A 75 9.85 13.95 -10.26
CA LEU A 75 10.59 15.06 -10.85
C LEU A 75 11.11 15.99 -9.75
N SER A 76 12.44 16.14 -9.67
CA SER A 76 13.11 17.18 -8.85
C SER A 76 12.56 17.31 -7.41
N GLY A 77 12.40 16.20 -6.71
CA GLY A 77 11.88 16.14 -5.33
C GLY A 77 10.37 15.99 -5.23
N HIS A 78 9.61 16.22 -6.28
CA HIS A 78 8.17 15.93 -6.35
C HIS A 78 7.93 14.49 -6.81
N SER A 79 6.93 13.82 -6.24
CA SER A 79 6.43 12.53 -6.74
C SER A 79 4.91 12.52 -6.71
N ILE A 80 4.30 12.13 -7.82
CA ILE A 80 2.86 11.98 -7.96
C ILE A 80 2.57 10.52 -8.28
N GLY A 81 1.74 9.87 -7.47
CA GLY A 81 1.37 8.48 -7.62
C GLY A 81 -0.12 8.28 -7.82
N LEU A 82 -0.47 7.33 -8.68
CA LEU A 82 -1.83 6.84 -8.86
C LEU A 82 -1.85 5.33 -8.63
N GLY A 83 -2.71 4.88 -7.73
CA GLY A 83 -2.87 3.48 -7.36
C GLY A 83 -4.26 2.95 -7.66
N TYR A 84 -4.33 1.67 -7.97
CA TYR A 84 -5.56 0.90 -8.09
C TYR A 84 -5.38 -0.45 -7.42
N GLN A 85 -6.41 -0.89 -6.70
CA GLN A 85 -6.46 -2.21 -6.08
C GLN A 85 -7.85 -2.81 -6.26
N LYS A 86 -7.89 -4.12 -6.50
CA LYS A 86 -9.13 -4.88 -6.65
C LYS A 86 -9.02 -6.20 -5.92
N MET A 87 -10.01 -6.47 -5.09
CA MET A 87 -10.28 -7.79 -4.52
C MET A 87 -11.29 -8.54 -5.38
N SER A 88 -11.23 -9.85 -5.38
CA SER A 88 -12.22 -10.73 -6.01
C SER A 88 -12.13 -12.14 -5.44
N GLY A 89 -13.27 -12.82 -5.34
CA GLY A 89 -13.43 -14.14 -4.71
C GLY A 89 -14.52 -14.09 -3.68
N ASP A 90 -14.65 -15.12 -2.87
CA ASP A 90 -15.74 -15.29 -1.91
C ASP A 90 -15.41 -14.75 -0.51
N THR A 91 -14.22 -14.12 -0.35
CA THR A 91 -13.79 -13.51 0.91
C THR A 91 -12.94 -12.26 0.67
N GLY A 92 -12.80 -11.42 1.70
CA GLY A 92 -11.77 -10.39 1.76
C GLY A 92 -10.35 -10.99 1.78
N PHE A 93 -9.34 -10.13 1.72
CA PHE A 93 -7.93 -10.55 1.72
C PHE A 93 -7.53 -11.15 3.06
N ALA A 94 -6.95 -12.36 3.03
CA ALA A 94 -6.50 -13.05 4.22
C ALA A 94 -5.12 -12.57 4.68
N TYR A 95 -5.02 -12.06 5.90
CA TYR A 95 -3.76 -11.70 6.57
C TYR A 95 -3.95 -11.65 8.08
N LEU A 96 -2.85 -11.63 8.83
CA LEU A 96 -2.87 -11.47 10.28
C LEU A 96 -2.78 -9.98 10.62
N ALA A 97 -3.92 -9.36 10.90
CA ALA A 97 -4.00 -7.94 11.26
C ALA A 97 -3.08 -7.61 12.45
N GLY A 98 -2.28 -6.55 12.29
CA GLY A 98 -1.30 -6.11 13.28
C GLY A 98 -0.04 -6.97 13.41
N ALA A 99 0.05 -8.10 12.71
CA ALA A 99 1.21 -9.00 12.75
C ALA A 99 2.00 -9.06 11.45
N THR A 100 1.34 -8.83 10.30
CA THR A 100 1.98 -8.90 8.97
C THR A 100 1.59 -7.70 8.13
N ASP A 101 2.53 -7.20 7.31
CA ASP A 101 2.21 -6.30 6.21
C ASP A 101 1.57 -7.14 5.08
N PRO A 102 0.35 -6.85 4.65
CA PRO A 102 -0.31 -7.62 3.59
C PRO A 102 0.28 -7.38 2.20
N PHE A 103 1.24 -6.45 2.05
CA PHE A 103 1.84 -6.06 0.76
C PHE A 103 0.81 -5.58 -0.27
N LEU A 104 -0.28 -4.99 0.18
CA LEU A 104 -1.30 -4.40 -0.67
C LEU A 104 -0.93 -2.96 -1.06
N VAL A 105 -1.34 -2.52 -2.25
CA VAL A 105 -1.05 -1.16 -2.75
C VAL A 105 -1.76 -0.10 -1.92
N ASN A 106 -3.00 -0.37 -1.53
CA ASN A 106 -3.87 0.54 -0.79
C ASN A 106 -3.98 0.20 0.70
N TYR A 107 -3.08 -0.62 1.24
CA TYR A 107 -2.94 -0.76 2.68
C TYR A 107 -2.34 0.54 3.25
N VAL A 108 -3.12 1.23 4.07
CA VAL A 108 -2.78 2.58 4.52
C VAL A 108 -2.74 2.66 6.05
N GLN A 109 -2.98 3.80 6.66
CA GLN A 109 -2.73 3.93 8.10
C GLN A 109 -3.85 3.35 8.96
N ILE A 110 -5.10 3.46 8.51
CA ILE A 110 -6.29 3.00 9.23
C ILE A 110 -6.96 1.86 8.47
N ASN A 111 -7.29 2.07 7.19
CA ASN A 111 -8.02 1.11 6.36
C ASN A 111 -7.08 0.26 5.51
N ASP A 112 -7.54 -0.92 5.14
CA ASP A 112 -6.80 -1.90 4.33
C ASP A 112 -7.32 -1.92 2.89
N PHE A 113 -8.56 -1.47 2.67
CA PHE A 113 -9.26 -1.57 1.38
C PHE A 113 -9.22 -2.99 0.83
N ALA A 114 -9.52 -3.95 1.69
CA ALA A 114 -9.29 -5.38 1.49
C ALA A 114 -10.56 -6.22 1.66
N ASN A 115 -11.74 -5.59 1.60
CA ASN A 115 -13.03 -6.28 1.69
C ASN A 115 -13.27 -7.15 0.45
N GLU A 116 -14.17 -8.12 0.55
CA GLU A 116 -14.63 -8.93 -0.58
C GLU A 116 -15.13 -8.04 -1.71
N ASP A 117 -14.67 -8.33 -2.94
CA ASP A 117 -14.99 -7.61 -4.19
C ASP A 117 -14.66 -6.11 -4.22
N GLU A 118 -14.02 -5.57 -3.21
CA GLU A 118 -13.68 -4.15 -3.13
C GLU A 118 -12.77 -3.70 -4.27
N LYS A 119 -13.07 -2.51 -4.79
CA LYS A 119 -12.24 -1.76 -5.72
C LYS A 119 -11.84 -0.45 -5.08
N SER A 120 -10.56 -0.15 -5.06
CA SER A 120 -10.06 1.08 -4.45
C SER A 120 -9.04 1.80 -5.34
N TRP A 121 -9.04 3.14 -5.22
CA TRP A 121 -8.16 4.04 -5.94
C TRP A 121 -7.38 4.90 -4.96
N GLN A 122 -6.13 5.18 -5.31
CA GLN A 122 -5.26 6.06 -4.53
C GLN A 122 -4.70 7.17 -5.41
N ALA A 123 -4.70 8.40 -4.89
CA ALA A 123 -3.87 9.50 -5.36
C ALA A 123 -2.89 9.88 -4.25
N ARG A 124 -1.59 9.98 -4.59
CA ARG A 124 -0.52 10.27 -3.65
C ARG A 124 0.40 11.36 -4.17
N TYR A 125 0.84 12.22 -3.27
CA TYR A 125 1.88 13.22 -3.53
C TYR A 125 2.93 13.17 -2.42
N ASP A 126 4.20 13.17 -2.83
CA ASP A 126 5.35 13.27 -1.94
C ASP A 126 6.23 14.44 -2.38
N PHE A 127 6.83 15.14 -1.41
CA PHE A 127 7.79 16.20 -1.67
C PHE A 127 9.01 16.07 -0.76
N ASN A 128 10.20 16.03 -1.38
CA ASN A 128 11.48 16.07 -0.69
C ASN A 128 12.06 17.49 -0.79
N PHE A 129 12.06 18.21 0.32
CA PHE A 129 12.50 19.59 0.41
C PHE A 129 14.01 19.79 0.21
N ALA A 130 14.80 18.70 0.15
CA ALA A 130 16.21 18.80 -0.22
C ALA A 130 16.39 19.42 -1.62
N SER A 131 15.41 19.27 -2.50
CA SER A 131 15.40 19.85 -3.85
C SER A 131 15.37 21.39 -3.84
N ILE A 132 14.95 22.00 -2.75
CA ILE A 132 14.89 23.45 -2.53
C ILE A 132 15.80 23.92 -1.37
N GLY A 133 16.78 23.09 -0.96
CA GLY A 133 17.81 23.46 0.01
C GLY A 133 17.46 23.16 1.48
N ILE A 134 16.42 22.38 1.76
CA ILE A 134 16.05 21.96 3.13
C ILE A 134 16.19 20.43 3.23
N PRO A 135 17.43 19.89 3.34
CA PRO A 135 17.65 18.46 3.44
C PRO A 135 17.06 17.90 4.74
N GLY A 136 16.52 16.68 4.66
CA GLY A 136 15.92 15.98 5.79
C GLY A 136 14.43 16.24 5.99
N LEU A 137 13.87 17.34 5.43
CA LEU A 137 12.43 17.61 5.49
C LEU A 137 11.71 16.90 4.34
N THR A 138 10.64 16.17 4.67
CA THR A 138 9.76 15.50 3.70
C THR A 138 8.30 15.72 4.04
N PHE A 139 7.48 15.74 3.01
CA PHE A 139 6.02 15.80 3.10
C PHE A 139 5.41 14.67 2.27
N MET A 140 4.35 14.07 2.75
CA MET A 140 3.52 13.13 2.01
C MET A 140 2.05 13.41 2.29
N THR A 141 1.23 13.33 1.27
CA THR A 141 -0.22 13.21 1.42
C THR A 141 -0.77 12.21 0.44
N ARG A 142 -1.81 11.47 0.86
CA ARG A 142 -2.54 10.55 -0.01
C ARG A 142 -4.01 10.56 0.31
N TYR A 143 -4.81 10.26 -0.68
CA TYR A 143 -6.24 10.01 -0.57
C TYR A 143 -6.55 8.67 -1.22
N VAL A 144 -7.26 7.81 -0.49
CA VAL A 144 -7.70 6.51 -0.95
C VAL A 144 -9.20 6.43 -0.81
N THR A 145 -9.88 5.83 -1.79
CA THR A 145 -11.32 5.57 -1.74
C THR A 145 -11.61 4.18 -2.26
N GLY A 146 -12.52 3.47 -1.61
CA GLY A 146 -12.96 2.12 -1.93
C GLY A 146 -14.47 2.00 -1.98
N ASP A 147 -14.96 1.15 -2.88
CA ASP A 147 -16.36 0.81 -3.06
C ASP A 147 -16.53 -0.62 -3.59
N ASN A 148 -17.75 -0.99 -3.99
CA ASN A 148 -18.07 -2.28 -4.60
C ASN A 148 -17.89 -3.48 -3.66
N PHE A 149 -18.09 -3.30 -2.37
CA PHE A 149 -18.14 -4.39 -1.39
C PHE A 149 -19.48 -4.35 -0.63
N GLU A 150 -19.88 -5.49 -0.09
CA GLU A 150 -21.07 -5.55 0.75
C GLU A 150 -20.71 -5.32 2.21
N ARG A 151 -21.27 -4.30 2.82
CA ARG A 151 -21.01 -3.98 4.22
C ARG A 151 -21.95 -4.74 5.17
N SER A 152 -23.21 -4.87 4.76
CA SER A 152 -24.24 -5.67 5.40
C SER A 152 -25.27 -6.02 4.35
N ALA A 153 -26.10 -7.04 4.60
CA ALA A 153 -27.06 -7.57 3.62
C ALA A 153 -27.79 -6.47 2.82
N GLY A 154 -27.47 -6.35 1.54
CA GLY A 154 -28.03 -5.38 0.61
C GLY A 154 -27.53 -3.94 0.74
N VAL A 155 -26.48 -3.67 1.51
CA VAL A 155 -25.91 -2.32 1.66
C VAL A 155 -24.51 -2.28 1.03
N GLU A 156 -24.37 -1.53 -0.06
CA GLU A 156 -23.08 -1.27 -0.69
C GLU A 156 -22.17 -0.50 0.26
N GLY A 157 -20.97 -1.03 0.49
CA GLY A 157 -19.92 -0.40 1.28
C GLY A 157 -19.19 0.67 0.48
N LYS A 158 -18.87 1.77 1.16
CA LYS A 158 -17.99 2.85 0.66
C LYS A 158 -17.12 3.34 1.79
N GLU A 159 -15.84 3.52 1.50
CA GLU A 159 -14.90 4.04 2.47
C GLU A 159 -13.84 4.92 1.80
N TRP A 160 -13.23 5.79 2.59
CA TRP A 160 -12.10 6.58 2.15
C TRP A 160 -11.19 6.93 3.32
N GLU A 161 -9.94 7.16 2.99
CA GLU A 161 -8.93 7.62 3.95
C GLU A 161 -8.05 8.70 3.32
N ARG A 162 -7.72 9.71 4.13
CA ARG A 162 -6.73 10.72 3.80
C ARG A 162 -5.63 10.70 4.85
N ASP A 163 -4.40 10.50 4.39
CA ASP A 163 -3.19 10.57 5.22
C ASP A 163 -2.36 11.78 4.90
N MET A 164 -1.64 12.28 5.92
CA MET A 164 -0.64 13.30 5.80
C MET A 164 0.52 13.02 6.75
N ASP A 165 1.74 13.01 6.22
CA ASP A 165 2.97 12.87 7.00
C ASP A 165 3.87 14.08 6.74
N ILE A 166 4.44 14.65 7.81
CA ILE A 166 5.56 15.60 7.78
C ILE A 166 6.67 14.99 8.61
N ALA A 167 7.86 14.85 8.07
CA ALA A 167 8.99 14.28 8.78
C ALA A 167 10.26 15.10 8.56
N TYR A 168 11.06 15.22 9.62
CA TYR A 168 12.36 15.85 9.56
C TYR A 168 13.43 14.94 10.16
N THR A 169 14.48 14.67 9.39
CA THR A 169 15.68 13.95 9.86
C THR A 169 16.79 14.96 10.07
N PHE A 170 17.31 15.05 11.29
CA PHE A 170 18.43 15.93 11.62
C PHE A 170 19.68 15.53 10.84
N GLN A 171 20.29 16.48 10.13
CA GLN A 171 21.41 16.23 9.23
C GLN A 171 22.77 16.25 9.92
N GLU A 172 22.88 16.98 11.04
CA GLU A 172 24.14 17.23 11.76
C GLU A 172 23.90 17.45 13.27
N GLY A 173 24.98 17.67 14.01
CA GLY A 173 24.96 17.91 15.45
C GLY A 173 24.66 16.67 16.29
N ALA A 174 24.36 16.89 17.57
CA ALA A 174 24.11 15.82 18.53
C ALA A 174 22.87 14.96 18.24
N LEU A 175 21.93 15.47 17.44
CA LEU A 175 20.69 14.80 17.03
C LEU A 175 20.77 14.19 15.63
N LYS A 176 21.95 14.15 15.02
CA LYS A 176 22.13 13.59 13.67
C LYS A 176 21.47 12.22 13.56
N ASN A 177 20.72 12.01 12.47
CA ASN A 177 19.93 10.81 12.17
C ASN A 177 18.68 10.58 13.04
N LEU A 178 18.39 11.45 14.02
CA LEU A 178 17.09 11.44 14.68
C LEU A 178 16.03 11.88 13.68
N ASN A 179 14.97 11.10 13.53
CA ASN A 179 13.81 11.43 12.71
C ASN A 179 12.61 11.76 13.58
N LEU A 180 12.06 12.94 13.41
CA LEU A 180 10.77 13.33 13.99
C LEU A 180 9.72 13.30 12.90
N LYS A 181 8.60 12.61 13.17
CA LYS A 181 7.49 12.49 12.22
C LYS A 181 6.17 12.85 12.90
N TRP A 182 5.43 13.73 12.27
CA TRP A 182 4.03 13.97 12.55
C TRP A 182 3.16 13.31 11.50
N ARG A 183 2.13 12.60 11.96
CA ARG A 183 1.16 11.89 11.13
C ARG A 183 -0.25 12.32 11.45
N ASN A 184 -1.07 12.44 10.42
CA ASN A 184 -2.51 12.59 10.55
C ASN A 184 -3.19 11.67 9.55
N ALA A 185 -4.14 10.88 10.02
CA ALA A 185 -5.02 10.10 9.17
C ALA A 185 -6.47 10.44 9.51
N THR A 186 -7.32 10.42 8.49
CA THR A 186 -8.77 10.59 8.63
C THR A 186 -9.44 9.58 7.74
N ALA A 187 -10.15 8.62 8.33
CA ALA A 187 -10.94 7.64 7.61
C ALA A 187 -12.43 7.85 7.85
N ARG A 188 -13.22 7.52 6.84
CA ARG A 188 -14.69 7.50 6.93
C ARG A 188 -15.24 6.37 6.09
N SER A 189 -16.33 5.78 6.58
CA SER A 189 -17.09 4.79 5.85
C SER A 189 -18.59 4.93 6.13
N ASN A 190 -19.41 4.50 5.19
CA ASN A 190 -20.85 4.46 5.42
C ASN A 190 -21.18 3.31 6.39
N GLY A 191 -21.73 3.64 7.57
CA GLY A 191 -22.22 2.66 8.56
C GLY A 191 -21.30 2.31 9.73
N THR A 192 -20.10 2.88 9.81
CA THR A 192 -19.26 2.90 11.02
C THR A 192 -18.90 4.32 11.41
N GLY A 193 -18.40 4.50 12.63
CA GLY A 193 -17.95 5.81 13.10
C GLY A 193 -16.85 6.43 12.22
N ASN A 194 -16.62 7.70 12.43
CA ASN A 194 -15.50 8.40 11.79
C ASN A 194 -14.26 8.25 12.69
N ASP A 195 -13.19 7.68 12.17
CA ASP A 195 -11.93 7.59 12.87
C ASP A 195 -11.02 8.75 12.46
N ILE A 196 -10.44 9.41 13.46
CA ILE A 196 -9.47 10.49 13.30
C ILE A 196 -8.29 10.16 14.21
N ASN A 197 -7.11 9.97 13.62
CA ASN A 197 -5.83 9.71 14.31
C ASN A 197 -4.80 10.78 14.02
#